data_2abc565a63af9591fde59b1a5a4a364f
#
_entry.id   2abc565a63af9591fde59b1a5a4a364f
#
_cell.length_a   1.000
_cell.length_b   1.000
_cell.length_c   1.000
_cell.angle_alpha   90.00
_cell.angle_beta   90.00
_cell.angle_gamma   90.00
#
_symmetry.space_group_name_H-M   'P 1'
#
loop_
_entity.id
_entity.type
_entity.pdbx_description
1 polymer ?
#
loop_
_entity_poly.entity_id
_entity_poly.type
_entity_poly.pdbx_seq_one_letter_code
_entity_poly.pdbx_strand_id
1 'polypeptide(L)'
;MSTNQIVEELKKHISQFEKVIEVEEIGTAVEVGDGIARMTGLTKSQYQEMLEFSNGVFGVVLNLEEETVGAVILGDYKGIKEGDTVKRTGRILSVPVGEQMIGRVVNALGQAIDGKDEIKTDKFYPVEKIAPGVMTRQSVDQPVQTGIKAIDAMIPIGRGQRELIIGDRQTGKTAIAIDTIINQKGQNMKCIYVAVGQKESKIARIVAKLEETGAMEYTTVVVAGASDPASMSMFAPYSGVAMAEYFADQGQDVLIVYDDLTKQAWAYREISLLLRRPPGREAYPGDVFYLHSHLLERACRLNKENGGGSITALPIIETQAGDVTAYIPTNVISITDGQIFLETDLFYRGVRPALNVGISVSRVGGSAQIKPMKKVAGKLKLAMAQFRELEAFAQLSSDLDPETKKQIDLGRRMTELLKQGQYSPMSVEDQVAIIYAVSNEYFNKFEVNAIKEAEKQFLDFMHKNKKILLDKIAKGEWDEVIESELKSACEEFIK
;
A
#
# COMPACT_ATOMS: atom_id res chain seq x y z
N MET A 1 52.61 30.45 41.71
CA MET A 1 52.33 29.30 40.78
C MET A 1 53.62 28.97 40.05
N SER A 2 54.08 27.74 40.09
CA SER A 2 55.29 27.35 39.39
C SER A 2 55.06 27.31 37.88
N THR A 3 56.12 27.62 37.10
CA THR A 3 56.09 27.63 35.63
C THR A 3 55.52 26.31 35.05
N ASN A 4 55.69 25.18 35.72
CA ASN A 4 55.20 23.90 35.36
C ASN A 4 53.65 23.77 35.51
N GLN A 5 53.02 24.43 36.47
CA GLN A 5 51.58 24.46 36.67
C GLN A 5 50.88 25.27 35.57
N ILE A 6 51.48 26.34 35.12
CA ILE A 6 50.95 27.16 34.02
C ILE A 6 51.05 26.41 32.69
N VAL A 7 52.09 25.62 32.47
CA VAL A 7 52.24 24.80 31.26
C VAL A 7 51.31 23.64 31.26
N GLU A 8 51.00 23.01 32.40
CA GLU A 8 49.97 21.96 32.47
C GLU A 8 48.54 22.52 32.29
N GLU A 9 48.23 23.68 32.83
CA GLU A 9 46.94 24.35 32.64
C GLU A 9 46.77 24.82 31.19
N LEU A 10 47.80 25.33 30.53
CA LEU A 10 47.81 25.64 29.11
C LEU A 10 47.64 24.40 28.24
N LYS A 11 48.32 23.29 28.55
CA LYS A 11 48.10 22.02 27.84
C LYS A 11 46.66 21.48 28.00
N LYS A 12 46.07 21.63 29.18
CA LYS A 12 44.71 21.26 29.46
C LYS A 12 43.70 22.15 28.72
N HIS A 13 43.95 23.43 28.62
CA HIS A 13 43.16 24.35 27.81
C HIS A 13 43.34 24.12 26.31
N ILE A 14 44.55 23.81 25.83
CA ILE A 14 44.80 23.49 24.42
C ILE A 14 44.13 22.16 24.02
N SER A 15 44.16 21.14 24.87
CA SER A 15 43.46 19.87 24.63
C SER A 15 41.91 19.98 24.73
N GLN A 16 41.41 21.00 25.44
CA GLN A 16 39.98 21.35 25.42
C GLN A 16 39.60 22.26 24.24
N PHE A 17 40.57 22.83 23.52
CA PHE A 17 40.41 23.65 22.33
C PHE A 17 40.62 22.90 21.03
N GLU A 18 40.71 21.55 21.05
CA GLU A 18 40.35 20.77 19.89
C GLU A 18 38.80 20.81 19.69
N LYS A 19 38.29 22.01 19.43
CA LYS A 19 37.18 22.14 18.53
C LYS A 19 37.68 21.51 17.24
N VAL A 20 37.20 20.32 16.94
CA VAL A 20 37.20 19.82 15.58
C VAL A 20 36.58 20.96 14.77
N ILE A 21 37.39 21.67 14.00
CA ILE A 21 36.88 22.57 12.97
C ILE A 21 36.29 21.58 11.97
N GLU A 22 35.01 21.29 12.11
CA GLU A 22 34.26 20.72 11.03
C GLU A 22 34.33 21.77 9.93
N VAL A 23 35.16 21.52 8.95
CA VAL A 23 35.20 22.31 7.72
C VAL A 23 33.90 21.95 7.01
N GLU A 24 32.85 22.74 7.24
CA GLU A 24 31.62 22.66 6.49
C GLU A 24 32.00 22.86 5.04
N GLU A 25 31.81 21.83 4.21
CA GLU A 25 31.99 21.93 2.76
C GLU A 25 30.83 22.73 2.20
N ILE A 26 31.13 23.88 1.67
CA ILE A 26 30.16 24.86 1.17
C ILE A 26 30.21 24.85 -0.36
N GLY A 27 29.09 24.73 -0.98
CA GLY A 27 28.91 24.90 -2.43
C GLY A 27 28.14 26.16 -2.78
N THR A 28 28.06 26.42 -4.06
CA THR A 28 27.31 27.53 -4.63
C THR A 28 26.31 27.01 -5.65
N ALA A 29 25.06 27.46 -5.58
CA ALA A 29 24.03 27.16 -6.55
C ALA A 29 24.36 27.89 -7.86
N VAL A 30 24.53 27.17 -8.97
CA VAL A 30 24.85 27.73 -10.29
C VAL A 30 23.67 27.71 -11.25
N GLU A 31 22.67 26.88 -10.98
CA GLU A 31 21.42 26.81 -11.74
C GLU A 31 20.30 26.43 -10.75
N VAL A 32 19.20 27.18 -10.72
CA VAL A 32 18.04 26.90 -9.87
C VAL A 32 16.77 27.11 -10.69
N GLY A 33 15.90 26.10 -10.70
CA GLY A 33 14.62 26.20 -11.40
C GLY A 33 13.79 24.93 -11.25
N ASP A 34 12.47 25.07 -11.29
CA ASP A 34 11.50 23.97 -11.30
C ASP A 34 11.72 22.91 -10.21
N GLY A 35 12.18 23.33 -9.02
CA GLY A 35 12.39 22.44 -7.89
C GLY A 35 13.68 21.64 -7.90
N ILE A 36 14.61 21.98 -8.81
CA ILE A 36 15.98 21.42 -8.83
C ILE A 36 17.02 22.54 -8.64
N ALA A 37 18.18 22.16 -8.15
CA ALA A 37 19.37 23.01 -8.11
C ALA A 37 20.60 22.25 -8.59
N ARG A 38 21.48 22.91 -9.33
CA ARG A 38 22.83 22.44 -9.65
C ARG A 38 23.82 23.30 -8.89
N MET A 39 24.78 22.65 -8.25
CA MET A 39 25.76 23.30 -7.39
C MET A 39 27.17 22.89 -7.77
N THR A 40 28.12 23.78 -7.48
CA THR A 40 29.57 23.49 -7.53
C THR A 40 30.18 23.54 -6.14
N GLY A 41 31.37 22.97 -5.96
CA GLY A 41 32.12 23.04 -4.68
C GLY A 41 31.75 21.96 -3.66
N LEU A 42 30.81 21.06 -3.97
CA LEU A 42 30.34 19.99 -3.07
C LEU A 42 30.92 18.62 -3.47
N THR A 43 32.23 18.53 -3.64
CA THR A 43 32.93 17.38 -4.26
C THR A 43 32.85 16.08 -3.42
N LYS A 44 32.60 16.19 -2.12
CA LYS A 44 32.49 15.06 -1.21
C LYS A 44 31.04 14.64 -0.93
N SER A 45 30.06 15.26 -1.60
CA SER A 45 28.67 14.91 -1.42
C SER A 45 28.39 13.47 -1.84
N GLN A 46 27.50 12.84 -1.07
CA GLN A 46 27.06 11.48 -1.35
C GLN A 46 25.68 11.48 -2.04
N TYR A 47 25.39 10.44 -2.78
CA TYR A 47 24.04 10.23 -3.32
C TYR A 47 23.04 10.16 -2.17
N GLN A 48 21.90 10.88 -2.30
CA GLN A 48 20.87 11.06 -1.27
C GLN A 48 21.29 11.82 -0.01
N GLU A 49 22.43 12.45 0.00
CA GLU A 49 22.77 13.35 1.08
C GLU A 49 21.84 14.57 1.08
N MET A 50 21.40 14.96 2.26
CA MET A 50 20.66 16.20 2.45
C MET A 50 21.60 17.39 2.38
N LEU A 51 21.17 18.41 1.64
CA LEU A 51 21.83 19.70 1.54
C LEU A 51 20.93 20.77 2.17
N GLU A 52 21.51 21.76 2.82
CA GLU A 52 20.81 22.91 3.39
C GLU A 52 21.11 24.16 2.58
N PHE A 53 20.09 24.82 2.06
CA PHE A 53 20.18 26.08 1.37
C PHE A 53 20.14 27.25 2.35
N SER A 54 20.65 28.43 1.92
CA SER A 54 20.76 29.64 2.73
C SER A 54 19.46 30.11 3.38
N ASN A 55 18.31 29.75 2.82
CA ASN A 55 16.97 30.05 3.34
C ASN A 55 16.41 28.97 4.31
N GLY A 56 17.21 27.95 4.67
CA GLY A 56 16.79 26.85 5.54
C GLY A 56 15.96 25.75 4.85
N VAL A 57 15.78 25.84 3.53
CA VAL A 57 15.14 24.77 2.75
C VAL A 57 16.15 23.65 2.49
N PHE A 58 15.70 22.41 2.52
CA PHE A 58 16.53 21.25 2.24
C PHE A 58 16.43 20.78 0.80
N GLY A 59 17.51 20.21 0.30
CA GLY A 59 17.54 19.47 -0.95
C GLY A 59 18.15 18.09 -0.75
N VAL A 60 17.99 17.22 -1.74
CA VAL A 60 18.58 15.87 -1.75
C VAL A 60 19.38 15.66 -3.03
N VAL A 61 20.61 15.21 -2.88
CA VAL A 61 21.53 14.92 -3.98
C VAL A 61 21.02 13.72 -4.78
N LEU A 62 20.79 13.93 -6.08
CA LEU A 62 20.36 12.88 -7.03
C LEU A 62 21.32 12.66 -8.18
N ASN A 63 22.16 13.67 -8.53
CA ASN A 63 23.17 13.57 -9.58
C ASN A 63 24.52 13.97 -9.00
N LEU A 64 25.52 13.13 -9.24
CA LEU A 64 26.92 13.42 -8.95
C LEU A 64 27.66 13.43 -10.30
N GLU A 65 28.08 14.60 -10.73
CA GLU A 65 28.86 14.83 -11.94
C GLU A 65 30.27 15.25 -11.56
N GLU A 66 31.19 15.32 -12.51
CA GLU A 66 32.60 15.59 -12.23
C GLU A 66 32.81 16.98 -11.56
N GLU A 67 32.10 18.00 -12.01
CA GLU A 67 32.22 19.39 -11.54
C GLU A 67 30.99 19.88 -10.79
N THR A 68 29.83 19.21 -10.95
CA THR A 68 28.55 19.65 -10.41
C THR A 68 27.82 18.56 -9.64
N VAL A 69 27.00 19.01 -8.68
CA VAL A 69 26.07 18.19 -7.94
C VAL A 69 24.66 18.66 -8.25
N GLY A 70 23.80 17.74 -8.72
CA GLY A 70 22.38 17.99 -8.95
C GLY A 70 21.56 17.53 -7.76
N ALA A 71 20.74 18.42 -7.20
CA ALA A 71 19.84 18.10 -6.11
C ALA A 71 18.39 18.49 -6.46
N VAL A 72 17.44 17.74 -5.88
CA VAL A 72 16.04 18.10 -5.88
C VAL A 72 15.70 18.82 -4.57
N ILE A 73 14.93 19.89 -4.65
CA ILE A 73 14.57 20.72 -3.50
C ILE A 73 13.32 20.14 -2.84
N LEU A 74 13.37 20.02 -1.51
CA LEU A 74 12.29 19.47 -0.67
C LEU A 74 11.47 20.59 -0.04
N GLY A 75 10.66 21.28 -0.83
CA GLY A 75 9.80 22.36 -0.35
C GLY A 75 9.72 23.55 -1.32
N ASP A 76 9.38 24.73 -0.79
CA ASP A 76 9.25 25.94 -1.60
C ASP A 76 10.63 26.47 -2.02
N TYR A 77 10.91 26.37 -3.31
CA TYR A 77 12.17 26.76 -3.92
C TYR A 77 12.20 28.21 -4.42
N LYS A 78 11.07 28.95 -4.35
CA LYS A 78 10.95 30.29 -4.93
C LYS A 78 11.92 31.33 -4.34
N GLY A 79 12.42 31.08 -3.13
CA GLY A 79 13.37 31.94 -2.45
C GLY A 79 14.84 31.64 -2.74
N ILE A 80 15.15 30.53 -3.44
CA ILE A 80 16.52 30.10 -3.75
C ILE A 80 16.95 30.72 -5.09
N LYS A 81 18.17 31.23 -5.15
CA LYS A 81 18.72 31.94 -6.34
C LYS A 81 20.09 31.39 -6.71
N GLU A 82 20.46 31.61 -7.95
CA GLU A 82 21.85 31.43 -8.39
C GLU A 82 22.78 32.29 -7.56
N GLY A 83 23.91 31.74 -7.14
CA GLY A 83 24.87 32.35 -6.22
C GLY A 83 24.60 32.06 -4.75
N ASP A 84 23.46 31.47 -4.40
CA ASP A 84 23.17 31.10 -3.00
C ASP A 84 24.11 30.02 -2.51
N THR A 85 24.45 30.14 -1.22
CA THR A 85 25.28 29.17 -0.53
C THR A 85 24.51 27.92 -0.16
N VAL A 86 25.12 26.76 -0.38
CA VAL A 86 24.55 25.47 -0.06
C VAL A 86 25.52 24.70 0.82
N LYS A 87 25.05 24.15 1.94
CA LYS A 87 25.85 23.39 2.90
C LYS A 87 25.55 21.91 2.85
N ARG A 88 26.56 21.09 3.00
CA ARG A 88 26.39 19.66 3.25
C ARG A 88 25.92 19.46 4.69
N THR A 89 24.98 18.55 4.88
CA THR A 89 24.55 18.15 6.22
C THR A 89 25.30 16.91 6.74
N GLY A 90 25.97 16.17 5.85
CA GLY A 90 26.57 14.87 6.16
C GLY A 90 25.54 13.78 6.49
N ARG A 91 24.26 14.04 6.29
CA ARG A 91 23.15 13.13 6.63
C ARG A 91 22.43 12.67 5.37
N ILE A 92 22.19 11.38 5.27
CA ILE A 92 21.32 10.81 4.25
C ILE A 92 19.85 11.09 4.61
N LEU A 93 19.03 11.32 3.61
CA LEU A 93 17.60 11.59 3.78
C LEU A 93 16.95 10.51 4.67
N SER A 94 16.43 10.96 5.80
CA SER A 94 15.81 10.11 6.82
C SER A 94 14.50 10.72 7.31
N VAL A 95 13.57 9.87 7.74
CA VAL A 95 12.26 10.30 8.26
C VAL A 95 12.09 9.85 9.71
N PRO A 96 11.32 10.61 10.51
CA PRO A 96 10.96 10.20 11.86
C PRO A 96 10.11 8.93 11.82
N VAL A 97 10.37 8.03 12.77
CA VAL A 97 9.65 6.77 12.92
C VAL A 97 9.28 6.54 14.38
N GLY A 98 8.31 5.67 14.64
CA GLY A 98 7.90 5.31 16.00
C GLY A 98 6.38 5.25 16.18
N GLU A 99 5.95 4.82 17.36
CA GLU A 99 4.51 4.77 17.71
C GLU A 99 3.85 6.16 17.67
N GLN A 100 4.65 7.22 17.82
CA GLN A 100 4.20 8.63 17.76
C GLN A 100 3.68 9.02 16.38
N MET A 101 4.00 8.24 15.35
CA MET A 101 3.51 8.45 13.98
C MET A 101 2.08 7.92 13.79
N ILE A 102 1.63 7.01 14.65
CA ILE A 102 0.28 6.43 14.56
C ILE A 102 -0.77 7.50 14.89
N GLY A 103 -1.84 7.53 14.12
CA GLY A 103 -2.92 8.51 14.26
C GLY A 103 -2.59 9.89 13.68
N ARG A 104 -1.46 10.02 12.96
CA ARG A 104 -0.97 11.28 12.42
C ARG A 104 -1.09 11.34 10.90
N VAL A 105 -1.24 12.57 10.41
CA VAL A 105 -1.12 12.90 8.99
C VAL A 105 0.14 13.71 8.80
N VAL A 106 1.06 13.20 7.98
CA VAL A 106 2.39 13.76 7.77
C VAL A 106 2.69 13.96 6.29
N ASN A 107 3.62 14.87 5.98
CA ASN A 107 4.14 15.00 4.62
C ASN A 107 5.23 13.93 4.31
N ALA A 108 5.81 13.98 3.11
CA ALA A 108 6.86 13.05 2.68
C ALA A 108 8.16 13.13 3.51
N LEU A 109 8.35 14.14 4.32
CA LEU A 109 9.48 14.29 5.26
C LEU A 109 9.14 13.83 6.68
N GLY A 110 7.92 13.33 6.91
CA GLY A 110 7.43 12.95 8.23
C GLY A 110 7.02 14.11 9.14
N GLN A 111 6.92 15.32 8.60
CA GLN A 111 6.46 16.49 9.34
C GLN A 111 4.93 16.47 9.45
N ALA A 112 4.40 16.78 10.63
CA ALA A 112 2.97 16.82 10.88
C ALA A 112 2.27 17.92 10.06
N ILE A 113 1.17 17.56 9.39
CA ILE A 113 0.32 18.49 8.62
C ILE A 113 -1.16 18.40 9.07
N ASP A 114 -1.43 17.72 10.17
CA ASP A 114 -2.77 17.48 10.73
C ASP A 114 -3.23 18.55 11.71
N GLY A 115 -2.48 19.64 11.85
CA GLY A 115 -2.79 20.73 12.78
C GLY A 115 -2.59 20.39 14.26
N LYS A 116 -2.06 19.21 14.57
CA LYS A 116 -1.69 18.79 15.92
C LYS A 116 -0.24 19.19 16.25
N ASP A 117 0.16 19.00 17.51
CA ASP A 117 1.52 19.28 17.97
C ASP A 117 2.59 18.55 17.14
N GLU A 118 3.79 19.13 17.09
CA GLU A 118 4.97 18.54 16.44
C GLU A 118 5.26 17.13 16.95
N ILE A 119 5.61 16.22 16.05
CA ILE A 119 5.95 14.84 16.39
C ILE A 119 7.36 14.81 16.98
N LYS A 120 7.45 14.50 18.26
CA LYS A 120 8.73 14.38 18.96
C LYS A 120 9.18 12.92 18.96
N THR A 121 10.26 12.62 18.25
CA THR A 121 10.94 11.31 18.25
C THR A 121 12.43 11.51 18.09
N ASP A 122 13.20 10.62 18.70
CA ASP A 122 14.66 10.51 18.55
C ASP A 122 15.06 9.41 17.54
N LYS A 123 14.07 8.74 16.94
CA LYS A 123 14.26 7.63 16.01
C LYS A 123 14.01 8.08 14.58
N PHE A 124 15.00 7.85 13.71
CA PHE A 124 14.95 8.17 12.30
C PHE A 124 15.40 6.97 11.49
N TYR A 125 14.69 6.66 10.42
CA TYR A 125 15.07 5.63 9.46
C TYR A 125 15.41 6.28 8.11
N PRO A 126 16.44 5.77 7.41
CA PRO A 126 16.76 6.25 6.08
C PRO A 126 15.60 5.98 5.13
N VAL A 127 15.30 6.95 4.29
CA VAL A 127 14.23 6.86 3.30
C VAL A 127 14.52 5.74 2.29
N GLU A 128 15.80 5.60 1.92
CA GLU A 128 16.25 4.47 1.13
C GLU A 128 17.04 3.46 1.96
N LYS A 129 16.67 2.19 1.81
CA LYS A 129 17.27 1.05 2.50
C LYS A 129 17.26 -0.14 1.55
N ILE A 130 18.29 -0.94 1.58
CA ILE A 130 18.35 -2.20 0.83
C ILE A 130 17.29 -3.15 1.38
N ALA A 131 16.52 -3.75 0.49
CA ALA A 131 15.49 -4.72 0.86
C ALA A 131 16.09 -5.93 1.61
N PRO A 132 15.34 -6.55 2.54
CA PRO A 132 15.79 -7.77 3.22
C PRO A 132 16.19 -8.87 2.23
N GLY A 133 17.33 -9.51 2.47
CA GLY A 133 17.85 -10.57 1.61
C GLY A 133 17.00 -11.86 1.65
N VAL A 134 17.24 -12.77 0.71
CA VAL A 134 16.49 -14.03 0.59
C VAL A 134 16.53 -14.85 1.89
N MET A 135 17.67 -14.91 2.55
CA MET A 135 17.87 -15.71 3.77
C MET A 135 17.13 -15.15 5.00
N THR A 136 16.70 -13.90 4.96
CA THR A 136 15.96 -13.27 6.07
C THR A 136 14.45 -13.39 5.93
N ARG A 137 13.98 -13.90 4.78
CA ARG A 137 12.55 -14.03 4.46
C ARG A 137 12.00 -15.41 4.79
N GLN A 138 10.71 -15.46 5.02
CA GLN A 138 9.95 -16.72 5.07
C GLN A 138 8.73 -16.66 4.14
N SER A 139 8.16 -17.86 3.87
CA SER A 139 6.96 -17.96 3.03
C SER A 139 5.77 -17.27 3.64
N VAL A 140 4.92 -16.70 2.79
CA VAL A 140 3.66 -16.08 3.15
C VAL A 140 2.60 -17.16 3.40
N ASP A 141 2.12 -17.29 4.63
CA ASP A 141 1.19 -18.33 5.08
C ASP A 141 0.08 -17.83 6.02
N GLN A 142 0.02 -16.52 6.25
CA GLN A 142 -1.02 -15.88 7.06
C GLN A 142 -1.83 -14.90 6.22
N PRO A 143 -3.18 -14.90 6.32
CA PRO A 143 -4.01 -13.99 5.55
C PRO A 143 -3.94 -12.56 6.05
N VAL A 144 -4.08 -11.61 5.12
CA VAL A 144 -4.61 -10.28 5.36
C VAL A 144 -6.08 -10.33 5.01
N GLN A 145 -6.95 -10.21 5.98
CA GLN A 145 -8.40 -10.18 5.73
C GLN A 145 -8.77 -8.78 5.22
N THR A 146 -9.17 -8.70 3.97
CA THR A 146 -9.58 -7.40 3.38
C THR A 146 -10.98 -7.01 3.81
N GLY A 147 -11.79 -7.98 4.25
CA GLY A 147 -13.21 -7.80 4.54
C GLY A 147 -14.06 -7.71 3.27
N ILE A 148 -13.48 -7.94 2.10
CA ILE A 148 -14.16 -7.88 0.80
C ILE A 148 -14.34 -9.31 0.29
N LYS A 149 -15.57 -9.80 0.27
CA LYS A 149 -15.93 -11.18 -0.11
C LYS A 149 -15.24 -11.65 -1.39
N ALA A 150 -15.30 -10.83 -2.43
CA ALA A 150 -14.75 -11.18 -3.74
C ALA A 150 -13.22 -11.35 -3.72
N ILE A 151 -12.51 -10.57 -2.91
CA ILE A 151 -11.05 -10.61 -2.79
C ILE A 151 -10.64 -11.77 -1.88
N ASP A 152 -11.15 -11.82 -0.65
CA ASP A 152 -10.78 -12.83 0.34
C ASP A 152 -11.07 -14.26 -0.15
N ALA A 153 -12.14 -14.44 -0.95
CA ALA A 153 -12.50 -15.73 -1.51
C ALA A 153 -11.69 -16.12 -2.75
N MET A 154 -11.41 -15.18 -3.69
CA MET A 154 -10.89 -15.53 -5.02
C MET A 154 -9.46 -15.05 -5.28
N ILE A 155 -9.03 -13.97 -4.63
CA ILE A 155 -7.71 -13.33 -4.81
C ILE A 155 -7.13 -13.02 -3.42
N PRO A 156 -6.91 -14.03 -2.57
CA PRO A 156 -6.50 -13.82 -1.19
C PRO A 156 -5.12 -13.17 -1.10
N ILE A 157 -4.97 -12.28 -0.13
CA ILE A 157 -3.74 -11.54 0.16
C ILE A 157 -3.14 -12.08 1.45
N GLY A 158 -1.83 -12.31 1.46
CA GLY A 158 -1.11 -12.76 2.64
C GLY A 158 -0.22 -11.70 3.26
N ARG A 159 0.08 -11.84 4.55
CA ARG A 159 0.98 -10.95 5.29
C ARG A 159 2.40 -11.07 4.75
N GLY A 160 2.92 -9.98 4.19
CA GLY A 160 4.20 -9.93 3.50
C GLY A 160 4.12 -10.03 1.97
N GLN A 161 2.92 -10.10 1.40
CA GLN A 161 2.68 -10.14 -0.03
C GLN A 161 2.61 -8.73 -0.62
N ARG A 162 2.96 -8.61 -1.91
CA ARG A 162 2.76 -7.42 -2.74
C ARG A 162 1.62 -7.69 -3.70
N GLU A 163 0.46 -7.11 -3.47
CA GLU A 163 -0.71 -7.31 -4.34
C GLU A 163 -1.10 -5.99 -5.00
N LEU A 164 -1.00 -5.94 -6.32
CA LEU A 164 -1.30 -4.75 -7.11
C LEU A 164 -2.81 -4.54 -7.23
N ILE A 165 -3.28 -3.31 -6.99
CA ILE A 165 -4.64 -2.90 -7.33
C ILE A 165 -4.56 -2.03 -8.59
N ILE A 166 -5.12 -2.50 -9.71
CA ILE A 166 -4.96 -1.86 -11.02
C ILE A 166 -6.32 -1.67 -11.70
N GLY A 167 -6.47 -0.57 -12.44
CA GLY A 167 -7.66 -0.25 -13.21
C GLY A 167 -7.77 1.24 -13.53
N ASP A 168 -8.76 1.61 -14.32
CA ASP A 168 -8.99 2.99 -14.74
C ASP A 168 -9.40 3.90 -13.58
N ARG A 169 -9.47 5.21 -13.85
CA ARG A 169 -9.96 6.19 -12.86
C ARG A 169 -11.36 5.83 -12.38
N GLN A 170 -11.61 6.03 -11.09
CA GLN A 170 -12.93 5.88 -10.45
C GLN A 170 -13.52 4.45 -10.49
N THR A 171 -12.71 3.42 -10.72
CA THR A 171 -13.14 2.01 -10.69
C THR A 171 -13.23 1.41 -9.27
N GLY A 172 -12.85 2.17 -8.23
CA GLY A 172 -12.92 1.73 -6.84
C GLY A 172 -11.60 1.28 -6.22
N LYS A 173 -10.45 1.52 -6.85
CA LYS A 173 -9.11 1.14 -6.32
C LYS A 173 -8.88 1.62 -4.89
N THR A 174 -9.03 2.93 -4.65
CA THR A 174 -8.90 3.53 -3.31
C THR A 174 -9.91 2.97 -2.31
N ALA A 175 -11.14 2.64 -2.75
CA ALA A 175 -12.17 2.07 -1.86
C ALA A 175 -11.73 0.70 -1.32
N ILE A 176 -11.19 -0.18 -2.17
CA ILE A 176 -10.65 -1.48 -1.74
C ILE A 176 -9.54 -1.29 -0.71
N ALA A 177 -8.62 -0.36 -0.96
CA ALA A 177 -7.51 -0.09 -0.03
C ALA A 177 -8.00 0.42 1.33
N ILE A 178 -8.96 1.35 1.35
CA ILE A 178 -9.51 1.91 2.59
C ILE A 178 -10.34 0.86 3.33
N ASP A 179 -11.16 0.06 2.65
CA ASP A 179 -11.92 -1.04 3.26
C ASP A 179 -10.96 -2.07 3.90
N THR A 180 -9.86 -2.37 3.22
CA THR A 180 -8.82 -3.25 3.78
C THR A 180 -8.20 -2.67 5.04
N ILE A 181 -7.90 -1.35 5.08
CA ILE A 181 -7.40 -0.68 6.29
C ILE A 181 -8.42 -0.75 7.42
N ILE A 182 -9.69 -0.40 7.14
CA ILE A 182 -10.77 -0.41 8.14
C ILE A 182 -10.92 -1.81 8.75
N ASN A 183 -10.78 -2.86 7.94
CA ASN A 183 -10.92 -4.25 8.39
C ASN A 183 -9.75 -4.75 9.27
N GLN A 184 -8.65 -3.98 9.39
CA GLN A 184 -7.54 -4.36 10.26
C GLN A 184 -7.81 -4.08 11.76
N LYS A 185 -8.95 -3.49 12.10
CA LYS A 185 -9.33 -3.28 13.49
C LYS A 185 -9.32 -4.61 14.26
N GLY A 186 -8.50 -4.71 15.31
CA GLY A 186 -8.37 -5.93 16.11
C GLY A 186 -7.51 -7.03 15.47
N GLN A 187 -6.93 -6.83 14.29
CA GLN A 187 -6.08 -7.81 13.60
C GLN A 187 -4.59 -7.72 13.98
N ASN A 188 -4.25 -6.88 14.94
CA ASN A 188 -2.87 -6.62 15.37
C ASN A 188 -1.94 -6.26 14.18
N MET A 189 -2.42 -5.33 13.35
CA MET A 189 -1.70 -4.86 12.17
C MET A 189 -1.66 -3.33 12.17
N LYS A 190 -0.48 -2.75 11.97
CA LYS A 190 -0.32 -1.32 11.74
C LYS A 190 -0.60 -1.01 10.27
N CYS A 191 -1.13 0.15 9.98
CA CYS A 191 -1.44 0.57 8.62
C CYS A 191 -0.71 1.86 8.25
N ILE A 192 -0.23 1.94 7.02
CA ILE A 192 0.33 3.17 6.45
C ILE A 192 -0.37 3.43 5.11
N TYR A 193 -1.03 4.57 5.01
CA TYR A 193 -1.64 5.01 3.77
C TYR A 193 -0.84 6.14 3.17
N VAL A 194 -0.25 5.90 1.99
CA VAL A 194 0.57 6.89 1.28
C VAL A 194 -0.23 7.46 0.11
N ALA A 195 -0.63 8.73 0.25
CA ALA A 195 -1.31 9.49 -0.81
C ALA A 195 -0.29 10.21 -1.67
N VAL A 196 -0.23 9.88 -2.97
CA VAL A 196 0.71 10.48 -3.93
C VAL A 196 -0.02 11.24 -5.01
N GLY A 197 0.23 12.54 -5.14
CA GLY A 197 -0.37 13.40 -6.16
C GLY A 197 -1.90 13.46 -6.09
N GLN A 198 -2.48 13.24 -4.91
CA GLN A 198 -3.93 13.29 -4.70
C GLN A 198 -4.39 14.70 -4.34
N LYS A 199 -5.63 15.02 -4.71
CA LYS A 199 -6.24 16.29 -4.32
C LYS A 199 -6.45 16.35 -2.81
N GLU A 200 -6.12 17.45 -2.16
CA GLU A 200 -6.28 17.66 -0.71
C GLU A 200 -7.70 17.34 -0.21
N SER A 201 -8.71 17.75 -0.98
CA SER A 201 -10.12 17.47 -0.65
C SER A 201 -10.46 15.96 -0.66
N LYS A 202 -9.75 15.14 -1.46
CA LYS A 202 -9.90 13.68 -1.44
C LYS A 202 -9.20 13.11 -0.20
N ILE A 203 -8.00 13.58 0.10
CA ILE A 203 -7.23 13.15 1.28
C ILE A 203 -8.00 13.46 2.56
N ALA A 204 -8.52 14.68 2.70
CA ALA A 204 -9.33 15.07 3.86
C ALA A 204 -10.54 14.16 4.08
N ARG A 205 -11.24 13.76 3.01
CA ARG A 205 -12.36 12.79 3.10
C ARG A 205 -11.91 11.40 3.53
N ILE A 206 -10.75 10.95 3.07
CA ILE A 206 -10.19 9.65 3.48
C ILE A 206 -9.83 9.69 4.96
N VAL A 207 -9.10 10.71 5.41
CA VAL A 207 -8.74 10.88 6.83
C VAL A 207 -9.98 10.93 7.71
N ALA A 208 -10.97 11.75 7.35
CA ALA A 208 -12.23 11.82 8.09
C ALA A 208 -12.95 10.46 8.17
N LYS A 209 -12.88 9.64 7.08
CA LYS A 209 -13.47 8.30 7.10
C LYS A 209 -12.71 7.33 7.99
N LEU A 210 -11.38 7.38 7.98
CA LEU A 210 -10.54 6.57 8.88
C LEU A 210 -10.76 6.97 10.35
N GLU A 211 -10.96 8.25 10.64
CA GLU A 211 -11.32 8.74 11.98
C GLU A 211 -12.71 8.25 12.42
N GLU A 212 -13.71 8.40 11.57
CA GLU A 212 -15.10 7.94 11.82
C GLU A 212 -15.16 6.44 12.16
N THR A 213 -14.36 5.62 11.49
CA THR A 213 -14.32 4.16 11.70
C THR A 213 -13.39 3.74 12.84
N GLY A 214 -12.62 4.68 13.42
CA GLY A 214 -11.60 4.41 14.42
C GLY A 214 -10.31 3.80 13.83
N ALA A 215 -10.17 3.78 12.50
CA ALA A 215 -9.00 3.19 11.85
C ALA A 215 -7.73 4.06 12.02
N MET A 216 -7.86 5.34 12.35
CA MET A 216 -6.70 6.18 12.68
C MET A 216 -5.95 5.73 13.94
N GLU A 217 -6.57 4.95 14.84
CA GLU A 217 -5.90 4.42 16.04
C GLU A 217 -4.72 3.48 15.73
N TYR A 218 -4.64 2.96 14.52
CA TYR A 218 -3.55 2.08 14.06
C TYR A 218 -2.99 2.47 12.69
N THR A 219 -3.33 3.66 12.18
CA THR A 219 -2.95 4.12 10.84
C THR A 219 -2.13 5.40 10.89
N THR A 220 -1.08 5.47 10.07
CA THR A 220 -0.36 6.71 9.71
C THR A 220 -0.70 7.07 8.26
N VAL A 221 -0.97 8.35 8.00
CA VAL A 221 -1.22 8.86 6.64
C VAL A 221 -0.04 9.71 6.20
N VAL A 222 0.63 9.32 5.11
CA VAL A 222 1.72 10.07 4.48
C VAL A 222 1.19 10.75 3.22
N VAL A 223 1.38 12.04 3.11
CA VAL A 223 0.77 12.85 2.05
C VAL A 223 1.83 13.55 1.21
N ALA A 224 1.72 13.37 -0.11
CA ALA A 224 2.26 14.28 -1.10
C ALA A 224 1.07 14.74 -1.98
N GLY A 225 0.61 15.95 -1.76
CA GLY A 225 -0.55 16.51 -2.45
C GLY A 225 -0.29 16.81 -3.92
N ALA A 226 -1.36 17.07 -4.67
CA ALA A 226 -1.23 17.42 -6.10
C ALA A 226 -0.63 18.82 -6.31
N SER A 227 -0.59 19.65 -5.29
CA SER A 227 0.03 20.98 -5.29
C SER A 227 1.47 21.00 -4.80
N ASP A 228 1.94 19.88 -4.24
CA ASP A 228 3.29 19.77 -3.72
C ASP A 228 4.33 19.60 -4.86
N PRO A 229 5.59 19.98 -4.64
CA PRO A 229 6.67 19.72 -5.59
C PRO A 229 6.79 18.24 -5.96
N ALA A 230 7.23 17.95 -7.19
CA ALA A 230 7.42 16.58 -7.67
C ALA A 230 8.32 15.73 -6.75
N SER A 231 9.29 16.37 -6.07
CA SER A 231 10.15 15.73 -5.07
C SER A 231 9.36 15.07 -3.94
N MET A 232 8.32 15.73 -3.44
CA MET A 232 7.48 15.18 -2.37
C MET A 232 6.73 13.93 -2.85
N SER A 233 6.19 13.97 -4.07
CA SER A 233 5.51 12.81 -4.68
C SER A 233 6.47 11.65 -4.97
N MET A 234 7.74 11.94 -5.28
CA MET A 234 8.77 10.93 -5.49
C MET A 234 9.13 10.21 -4.19
N PHE A 235 9.34 10.97 -3.10
CA PHE A 235 9.84 10.40 -1.84
C PHE A 235 8.74 9.85 -0.91
N ALA A 236 7.48 10.30 -1.00
CA ALA A 236 6.42 9.86 -0.10
C ALA A 236 6.27 8.32 0.02
N PRO A 237 6.31 7.51 -1.06
CA PRO A 237 6.27 6.06 -0.94
C PRO A 237 7.46 5.47 -0.17
N TYR A 238 8.65 6.01 -0.38
CA TYR A 238 9.86 5.58 0.32
C TYR A 238 9.83 5.96 1.80
N SER A 239 9.31 7.14 2.12
CA SER A 239 9.11 7.59 3.49
C SER A 239 8.10 6.70 4.22
N GLY A 240 7.01 6.36 3.53
CA GLY A 240 6.00 5.45 4.07
C GLY A 240 6.56 4.07 4.39
N VAL A 241 7.35 3.49 3.49
CA VAL A 241 7.94 2.15 3.76
C VAL A 241 9.02 2.20 4.84
N ALA A 242 9.79 3.29 4.96
CA ALA A 242 10.73 3.47 6.07
C ALA A 242 10.01 3.48 7.43
N MET A 243 8.82 4.13 7.51
CA MET A 243 7.97 4.07 8.69
C MET A 243 7.42 2.67 8.94
N ALA A 244 7.06 1.92 7.89
CA ALA A 244 6.60 0.53 8.00
C ALA A 244 7.70 -0.40 8.51
N GLU A 245 8.92 -0.24 8.04
CA GLU A 245 10.08 -1.04 8.47
C GLU A 245 10.37 -0.92 9.96
N TYR A 246 10.15 0.25 10.54
CA TYR A 246 10.31 0.42 11.99
C TYR A 246 9.44 -0.58 12.79
N PHE A 247 8.20 -0.78 12.39
CA PHE A 247 7.30 -1.72 13.05
C PHE A 247 7.64 -3.18 12.70
N ALA A 248 7.96 -3.45 11.44
CA ALA A 248 8.34 -4.78 11.00
C ALA A 248 9.62 -5.29 11.66
N ASP A 249 10.62 -4.42 11.84
CA ASP A 249 11.86 -4.72 12.55
C ASP A 249 11.62 -5.05 14.05
N GLN A 250 10.46 -4.67 14.60
CA GLN A 250 10.00 -5.03 15.96
C GLN A 250 9.08 -6.24 15.99
N GLY A 251 8.98 -6.99 14.90
CA GLY A 251 8.16 -8.20 14.81
C GLY A 251 6.67 -7.93 14.62
N GLN A 252 6.26 -6.71 14.27
CA GLN A 252 4.87 -6.37 14.00
C GLN A 252 4.53 -6.55 12.52
N ASP A 253 3.26 -6.79 12.23
CA ASP A 253 2.75 -6.83 10.86
C ASP A 253 2.26 -5.45 10.43
N VAL A 254 2.61 -5.06 9.20
CA VAL A 254 2.26 -3.76 8.64
C VAL A 254 1.58 -3.94 7.28
N LEU A 255 0.51 -3.19 7.06
CA LEU A 255 -0.12 -2.99 5.77
C LEU A 255 0.26 -1.61 5.24
N ILE A 256 0.87 -1.54 4.06
CA ILE A 256 1.16 -0.27 3.40
C ILE A 256 0.42 -0.17 2.07
N VAL A 257 -0.27 0.94 1.86
CA VAL A 257 -0.98 1.28 0.62
C VAL A 257 -0.27 2.44 -0.06
N TYR A 258 -0.04 2.33 -1.37
CA TYR A 258 0.51 3.42 -2.19
C TYR A 258 -0.54 3.89 -3.20
N ASP A 259 -1.21 5.00 -2.93
CA ASP A 259 -2.27 5.55 -3.80
C ASP A 259 -1.83 6.89 -4.44
N ASP A 260 -1.19 6.94 -5.64
CA ASP A 260 -0.82 5.80 -6.48
C ASP A 260 0.64 5.92 -7.01
N LEU A 261 1.21 4.80 -7.38
CA LEU A 261 2.58 4.75 -7.92
C LEU A 261 2.69 5.26 -9.37
N THR A 262 1.58 5.38 -10.10
CA THR A 262 1.58 6.04 -11.42
C THR A 262 2.04 7.50 -11.30
N LYS A 263 1.54 8.20 -10.27
CA LYS A 263 1.93 9.59 -10.03
C LYS A 263 3.36 9.71 -9.50
N GLN A 264 3.83 8.74 -8.70
CA GLN A 264 5.23 8.67 -8.34
C GLN A 264 6.12 8.57 -9.59
N ALA A 265 5.75 7.70 -10.55
CA ALA A 265 6.50 7.57 -11.79
C ALA A 265 6.49 8.86 -12.62
N TRP A 266 5.37 9.58 -12.66
CA TRP A 266 5.29 10.88 -13.33
C TRP A 266 6.21 11.91 -12.68
N ALA A 267 6.21 12.01 -11.36
CA ALA A 267 7.11 12.90 -10.62
C ALA A 267 8.58 12.53 -10.87
N TYR A 268 8.91 11.25 -10.87
CA TYR A 268 10.27 10.80 -11.19
C TYR A 268 10.70 11.11 -12.61
N ARG A 269 9.79 10.97 -13.60
CA ARG A 269 10.03 11.37 -14.98
C ARG A 269 10.30 12.87 -15.09
N GLU A 270 9.48 13.70 -14.45
CA GLU A 270 9.64 15.15 -14.40
C GLU A 270 11.01 15.55 -13.85
N ILE A 271 11.36 15.07 -12.66
CA ILE A 271 12.64 15.34 -12.01
C ILE A 271 13.81 14.87 -12.89
N SER A 272 13.71 13.69 -13.51
CA SER A 272 14.77 13.14 -14.35
C SER A 272 15.00 13.96 -15.60
N LEU A 273 13.95 14.48 -16.23
CA LEU A 273 14.03 15.37 -17.39
C LEU A 273 14.65 16.72 -16.99
N LEU A 274 14.25 17.29 -15.87
CA LEU A 274 14.82 18.53 -15.33
C LEU A 274 16.32 18.38 -15.01
N LEU A 275 16.72 17.22 -14.46
CA LEU A 275 18.13 16.87 -14.23
C LEU A 275 18.86 16.47 -15.52
N ARG A 276 18.24 16.60 -16.70
CA ARG A 276 18.80 16.30 -18.04
C ARG A 276 19.24 14.84 -18.19
N ARG A 277 18.63 13.90 -17.46
CA ARG A 277 18.85 12.46 -17.67
C ARG A 277 18.25 12.05 -19.02
N PRO A 278 18.91 11.18 -19.80
CA PRO A 278 18.40 10.77 -21.10
C PRO A 278 17.07 10.04 -20.98
N PRO A 279 16.01 10.46 -21.71
CA PRO A 279 14.72 9.81 -21.69
C PRO A 279 14.73 8.49 -22.47
N GLY A 280 13.99 7.50 -21.96
CA GLY A 280 13.69 6.24 -22.62
C GLY A 280 12.24 6.16 -23.11
N ARG A 281 11.62 4.97 -23.01
CA ARG A 281 10.24 4.73 -23.42
C ARG A 281 9.28 5.66 -22.67
N GLU A 282 8.34 6.29 -23.38
CA GLU A 282 7.35 7.24 -22.84
C GLU A 282 7.98 8.40 -22.04
N ALA A 283 9.21 8.78 -22.42
CA ALA A 283 10.05 9.78 -21.75
C ALA A 283 10.42 9.45 -20.28
N TYR A 284 10.18 8.22 -19.81
CA TYR A 284 10.70 7.78 -18.53
C TYR A 284 12.21 7.56 -18.58
N PRO A 285 12.94 7.80 -17.48
CA PRO A 285 14.35 7.44 -17.40
C PRO A 285 14.52 5.91 -17.41
N GLY A 286 15.69 5.43 -17.83
CA GLY A 286 15.97 4.01 -17.99
C GLY A 286 15.86 3.18 -16.71
N ASP A 287 15.96 3.82 -15.55
CA ASP A 287 15.89 3.22 -14.21
C ASP A 287 14.50 3.28 -13.54
N VAL A 288 13.44 3.65 -14.26
CA VAL A 288 12.09 3.73 -13.68
C VAL A 288 11.59 2.36 -13.17
N PHE A 289 12.03 1.25 -13.76
CA PHE A 289 11.75 -0.08 -13.23
C PHE A 289 12.35 -0.23 -11.82
N TYR A 290 13.59 0.22 -11.64
CA TYR A 290 14.28 0.16 -10.35
C TYR A 290 13.59 1.02 -9.28
N LEU A 291 13.03 2.18 -9.65
CA LEU A 291 12.23 3.00 -8.74
C LEU A 291 11.16 2.18 -8.02
N HIS A 292 10.37 1.41 -8.75
CA HIS A 292 9.29 0.62 -8.16
C HIS A 292 9.77 -0.71 -7.58
N SER A 293 10.73 -1.41 -8.22
CA SER A 293 11.22 -2.69 -7.71
C SER A 293 11.97 -2.51 -6.40
N HIS A 294 12.82 -1.48 -6.27
CA HIS A 294 13.54 -1.17 -5.04
C HIS A 294 12.60 -0.82 -3.88
N LEU A 295 11.50 -0.09 -4.17
CA LEU A 295 10.45 0.20 -3.19
C LEU A 295 9.71 -1.07 -2.76
N LEU A 296 9.19 -1.82 -3.72
CA LEU A 296 8.27 -2.94 -3.46
C LEU A 296 8.98 -4.19 -2.92
N GLU A 297 10.26 -4.39 -3.24
CA GLU A 297 11.05 -5.48 -2.66
C GLU A 297 11.28 -5.35 -1.14
N ARG A 298 11.09 -4.17 -0.57
CA ARG A 298 11.14 -3.94 0.88
C ARG A 298 9.93 -4.56 1.60
N ALA A 299 8.83 -4.79 0.88
CA ALA A 299 7.68 -5.52 1.39
C ALA A 299 7.94 -7.04 1.32
N CYS A 300 7.96 -7.67 2.48
CA CYS A 300 8.18 -9.11 2.63
C CYS A 300 7.76 -9.58 4.02
N ARG A 301 7.79 -10.88 4.25
CA ARG A 301 7.68 -11.47 5.57
C ARG A 301 9.05 -11.91 6.06
N LEU A 302 9.45 -11.42 7.22
CA LEU A 302 10.70 -11.79 7.85
C LEU A 302 10.56 -13.14 8.58
N ASN A 303 11.65 -13.92 8.59
CA ASN A 303 11.68 -15.14 9.37
C ASN A 303 11.82 -14.84 10.88
N LYS A 304 11.62 -15.86 11.71
CA LYS A 304 11.63 -15.71 13.18
C LYS A 304 12.96 -15.20 13.73
N GLU A 305 14.08 -15.56 13.10
CA GLU A 305 15.43 -15.13 13.50
C GLU A 305 15.63 -13.63 13.27
N ASN A 306 14.89 -13.05 12.32
CA ASN A 306 14.92 -11.64 11.97
C ASN A 306 13.66 -10.88 12.47
N GLY A 307 13.07 -11.33 13.58
CA GLY A 307 11.95 -10.65 14.26
C GLY A 307 10.56 -11.14 13.87
N GLY A 308 10.37 -11.80 12.73
CA GLY A 308 9.10 -12.40 12.32
C GLY A 308 8.02 -11.42 11.85
N GLY A 309 8.33 -10.13 11.77
CA GLY A 309 7.39 -9.11 11.27
C GLY A 309 7.17 -9.20 9.76
N SER A 310 6.16 -8.47 9.27
CA SER A 310 5.88 -8.42 7.84
C SER A 310 5.44 -7.04 7.37
N ILE A 311 5.72 -6.75 6.10
CA ILE A 311 5.16 -5.60 5.38
C ILE A 311 4.40 -6.12 4.18
N THR A 312 3.08 -5.93 4.18
CA THR A 312 2.20 -6.24 3.04
C THR A 312 1.99 -4.97 2.25
N ALA A 313 2.27 -4.98 0.95
CA ALA A 313 2.14 -3.81 0.09
C ALA A 313 0.93 -3.94 -0.85
N LEU A 314 0.10 -2.89 -0.88
CA LEU A 314 -0.97 -2.69 -1.84
C LEU A 314 -0.65 -1.48 -2.72
N PRO A 315 0.23 -1.62 -3.72
CA PRO A 315 0.43 -0.57 -4.71
C PRO A 315 -0.82 -0.41 -5.58
N ILE A 316 -1.15 0.84 -5.88
CA ILE A 316 -2.22 1.19 -6.80
C ILE A 316 -1.59 1.74 -8.08
N ILE A 317 -2.05 1.24 -9.23
CA ILE A 317 -1.70 1.73 -10.56
C ILE A 317 -2.97 2.15 -11.29
N GLU A 318 -2.91 3.30 -11.94
CA GLU A 318 -3.96 3.81 -12.80
C GLU A 318 -3.68 3.44 -14.26
N THR A 319 -4.66 2.80 -14.91
CA THR A 319 -4.65 2.54 -16.35
C THR A 319 -5.47 3.59 -17.10
N GLN A 320 -5.32 3.62 -18.41
CA GLN A 320 -6.14 4.38 -19.33
C GLN A 320 -6.81 3.41 -20.31
N ALA A 321 -8.15 3.44 -20.37
CA ALA A 321 -8.95 2.54 -21.20
C ALA A 321 -8.66 1.04 -20.97
N GLY A 322 -8.33 0.66 -19.73
CA GLY A 322 -8.02 -0.73 -19.37
C GLY A 322 -6.69 -1.27 -19.90
N ASP A 323 -5.82 -0.42 -20.46
CA ASP A 323 -4.55 -0.86 -21.04
C ASP A 323 -3.52 -1.26 -19.96
N VAL A 324 -3.42 -2.55 -19.71
CA VAL A 324 -2.42 -3.16 -18.81
C VAL A 324 -1.06 -3.37 -19.49
N THR A 325 -0.95 -3.14 -20.81
CA THR A 325 0.28 -3.31 -21.58
C THR A 325 1.14 -2.04 -21.64
N ALA A 326 0.63 -0.93 -21.10
CA ALA A 326 1.39 0.32 -20.94
C ALA A 326 2.63 0.10 -20.05
N TYR A 327 3.60 1.01 -20.16
CA TYR A 327 4.94 0.79 -19.59
C TYR A 327 4.93 0.61 -18.06
N ILE A 328 4.32 1.52 -17.33
CA ILE A 328 4.29 1.45 -15.85
C ILE A 328 3.45 0.27 -15.34
N PRO A 329 2.20 0.03 -15.83
CA PRO A 329 1.44 -1.16 -15.49
C PRO A 329 2.23 -2.46 -15.65
N THR A 330 2.85 -2.68 -16.81
CA THR A 330 3.64 -3.88 -17.11
C THR A 330 4.78 -4.09 -16.12
N ASN A 331 5.50 -3.01 -15.78
CA ASN A 331 6.60 -3.06 -14.81
C ASN A 331 6.08 -3.50 -13.43
N VAL A 332 5.02 -2.87 -12.92
CA VAL A 332 4.53 -3.17 -11.57
C VAL A 332 3.87 -4.54 -11.47
N ILE A 333 3.15 -5.00 -12.50
CA ILE A 333 2.63 -6.37 -12.59
C ILE A 333 3.77 -7.41 -12.47
N SER A 334 4.94 -7.13 -13.08
CA SER A 334 6.08 -8.05 -13.02
C SER A 334 6.76 -8.08 -11.65
N ILE A 335 6.74 -6.97 -10.91
CA ILE A 335 7.36 -6.84 -9.58
C ILE A 335 6.49 -7.47 -8.49
N THR A 336 5.16 -7.42 -8.64
CA THR A 336 4.21 -7.84 -7.61
C THR A 336 3.90 -9.33 -7.64
N ASP A 337 3.34 -9.85 -6.54
CA ASP A 337 2.98 -11.26 -6.35
C ASP A 337 1.55 -11.57 -6.82
N GLY A 338 0.96 -10.66 -7.58
CA GLY A 338 -0.37 -10.75 -8.13
C GLY A 338 -1.01 -9.40 -8.36
N GLN A 339 -2.21 -9.41 -8.92
CA GLN A 339 -2.97 -8.20 -9.20
C GLN A 339 -4.48 -8.39 -9.05
N ILE A 340 -5.13 -7.37 -8.52
CA ILE A 340 -6.57 -7.16 -8.47
C ILE A 340 -6.90 -6.19 -9.61
N PHE A 341 -7.44 -6.69 -10.71
CA PHE A 341 -7.83 -5.88 -11.85
C PHE A 341 -9.28 -5.42 -11.76
N LEU A 342 -9.50 -4.10 -11.79
CA LEU A 342 -10.82 -3.49 -11.75
C LEU A 342 -11.21 -3.01 -13.14
N GLU A 343 -12.32 -3.52 -13.63
CA GLU A 343 -12.84 -3.29 -14.98
C GLU A 343 -13.93 -2.21 -14.98
N THR A 344 -13.79 -1.25 -15.88
CA THR A 344 -14.70 -0.11 -15.99
C THR A 344 -16.12 -0.54 -16.36
N ASP A 345 -16.28 -1.48 -17.27
CA ASP A 345 -17.60 -1.98 -17.71
C ASP A 345 -18.36 -2.65 -16.57
N LEU A 346 -17.67 -3.44 -15.73
CA LEU A 346 -18.30 -4.05 -14.55
C LEU A 346 -18.75 -2.97 -13.55
N PHE A 347 -17.94 -1.94 -13.35
CA PHE A 347 -18.28 -0.85 -12.45
C PHE A 347 -19.56 -0.13 -12.88
N TYR A 348 -19.70 0.20 -14.17
CA TYR A 348 -20.89 0.86 -14.70
C TYR A 348 -22.12 -0.06 -14.77
N ARG A 349 -21.92 -1.36 -14.93
CA ARG A 349 -22.98 -2.38 -14.79
C ARG A 349 -23.43 -2.60 -13.33
N GLY A 350 -22.84 -1.88 -12.35
CA GLY A 350 -23.20 -1.96 -10.95
C GLY A 350 -22.60 -3.16 -10.21
N VAL A 351 -21.64 -3.87 -10.79
CA VAL A 351 -20.86 -4.90 -10.10
C VAL A 351 -19.75 -4.22 -9.32
N ARG A 352 -19.86 -4.16 -8.01
CA ARG A 352 -18.90 -3.48 -7.11
C ARG A 352 -18.59 -4.38 -5.92
N PRO A 353 -17.29 -4.72 -5.70
CA PRO A 353 -16.11 -4.29 -6.46
C PRO A 353 -16.16 -4.81 -7.92
N ALA A 354 -15.61 -3.99 -8.82
CA ALA A 354 -15.61 -4.27 -10.26
C ALA A 354 -14.48 -5.24 -10.66
N LEU A 355 -14.33 -6.31 -9.88
CA LEU A 355 -13.24 -7.28 -9.99
C LEU A 355 -13.37 -8.14 -11.24
N ASN A 356 -12.39 -8.09 -12.13
CA ASN A 356 -12.28 -9.06 -13.21
C ASN A 356 -11.56 -10.32 -12.70
N VAL A 357 -12.34 -11.39 -12.47
CA VAL A 357 -11.85 -12.65 -11.90
C VAL A 357 -10.90 -13.39 -12.86
N GLY A 358 -11.05 -13.21 -14.17
CA GLY A 358 -10.28 -13.92 -15.20
C GLY A 358 -8.80 -13.49 -15.23
N ILE A 359 -8.54 -12.18 -15.08
CA ILE A 359 -7.19 -11.61 -15.17
C ILE A 359 -6.61 -11.20 -13.81
N SER A 360 -7.40 -11.26 -12.74
CA SER A 360 -6.91 -11.05 -11.39
C SER A 360 -6.26 -12.34 -10.86
N VAL A 361 -5.10 -12.20 -10.22
CA VAL A 361 -4.28 -13.33 -9.77
C VAL A 361 -3.67 -13.02 -8.41
N SER A 362 -3.70 -13.97 -7.48
CA SER A 362 -2.81 -14.02 -6.32
C SER A 362 -1.87 -15.20 -6.48
N ARG A 363 -0.56 -14.96 -6.49
CA ARG A 363 0.45 -16.04 -6.60
C ARG A 363 0.63 -16.79 -5.29
N VAL A 364 0.23 -16.22 -4.16
CA VAL A 364 0.20 -16.87 -2.85
C VAL A 364 -1.03 -17.79 -2.75
N GLY A 365 -2.18 -17.33 -3.23
CA GLY A 365 -3.39 -18.11 -3.34
C GLY A 365 -3.88 -18.67 -1.99
N GLY A 366 -4.32 -19.92 -1.99
CA GLY A 366 -4.91 -20.57 -0.80
C GLY A 366 -3.97 -20.72 0.40
N SER A 367 -2.66 -20.43 0.28
CA SER A 367 -1.76 -20.34 1.44
C SER A 367 -2.06 -19.11 2.31
N ALA A 368 -2.66 -18.08 1.72
CA ALA A 368 -3.12 -16.87 2.39
C ALA A 368 -4.61 -16.93 2.79
N GLN A 369 -5.16 -18.12 2.99
CA GLN A 369 -6.55 -18.30 3.45
C GLN A 369 -6.59 -19.16 4.69
N ILE A 370 -7.52 -18.83 5.62
CA ILE A 370 -7.86 -19.74 6.70
C ILE A 370 -8.51 -21.01 6.12
N LYS A 371 -8.39 -22.12 6.85
CA LYS A 371 -8.89 -23.43 6.40
C LYS A 371 -10.38 -23.43 5.99
N PRO A 372 -11.30 -22.79 6.73
CA PRO A 372 -12.71 -22.66 6.32
C PRO A 372 -12.87 -21.97 4.96
N MET A 373 -12.26 -20.80 4.77
CA MET A 373 -12.36 -20.05 3.52
C MET A 373 -11.81 -20.85 2.35
N LYS A 374 -10.65 -21.49 2.52
CA LYS A 374 -10.04 -22.35 1.48
C LYS A 374 -10.95 -23.50 1.05
N LYS A 375 -11.70 -24.07 2.00
CA LYS A 375 -12.65 -25.17 1.71
C LYS A 375 -13.86 -24.68 0.93
N VAL A 376 -14.44 -23.56 1.37
CA VAL A 376 -15.68 -23.03 0.81
C VAL A 376 -15.45 -22.34 -0.54
N ALA A 377 -14.37 -21.57 -0.67
CA ALA A 377 -14.09 -20.77 -1.85
C ALA A 377 -13.17 -21.46 -2.89
N GLY A 378 -12.67 -22.65 -2.62
CA GLY A 378 -11.63 -23.31 -3.43
C GLY A 378 -11.97 -23.50 -4.90
N LYS A 379 -13.24 -23.64 -5.26
CA LYS A 379 -13.73 -23.77 -6.63
C LYS A 379 -14.38 -22.49 -7.16
N LEU A 380 -14.61 -21.50 -6.31
CA LEU A 380 -15.41 -20.33 -6.63
C LEU A 380 -14.81 -19.52 -7.78
N LYS A 381 -13.49 -19.28 -7.76
CA LYS A 381 -12.79 -18.52 -8.81
C LYS A 381 -13.00 -19.16 -10.20
N LEU A 382 -12.83 -20.49 -10.30
CA LEU A 382 -13.02 -21.22 -11.55
C LEU A 382 -14.49 -21.16 -12.00
N ALA A 383 -15.42 -21.38 -11.08
CA ALA A 383 -16.86 -21.30 -11.39
C ALA A 383 -17.27 -19.90 -11.89
N MET A 384 -16.74 -18.84 -11.28
CA MET A 384 -17.04 -17.47 -11.71
C MET A 384 -16.40 -17.12 -13.06
N ALA A 385 -15.21 -17.65 -13.36
CA ALA A 385 -14.58 -17.48 -14.67
C ALA A 385 -15.41 -18.19 -15.78
N GLN A 386 -15.80 -19.44 -15.54
CA GLN A 386 -16.66 -20.20 -16.45
C GLN A 386 -18.03 -19.52 -16.64
N PHE A 387 -18.64 -19.05 -15.56
CA PHE A 387 -19.90 -18.30 -15.64
C PHE A 387 -19.81 -17.10 -16.60
N ARG A 388 -18.73 -16.33 -16.57
CA ARG A 388 -18.56 -15.17 -17.47
C ARG A 388 -18.49 -15.57 -18.94
N GLU A 389 -17.80 -16.66 -19.25
CA GLU A 389 -17.75 -17.20 -20.61
C GLU A 389 -19.13 -17.67 -21.07
N LEU A 390 -19.84 -18.40 -20.20
CA LEU A 390 -21.22 -18.88 -20.48
C LEU A 390 -22.21 -17.72 -20.58
N GLU A 391 -22.10 -16.69 -19.75
CA GLU A 391 -22.97 -15.51 -19.81
C GLU A 391 -22.81 -14.76 -21.14
N ALA A 392 -21.57 -14.60 -21.62
CA ALA A 392 -21.28 -13.98 -22.91
C ALA A 392 -21.89 -14.82 -24.07
N PHE A 393 -21.74 -16.15 -24.01
CA PHE A 393 -22.32 -17.05 -24.99
C PHE A 393 -23.85 -17.04 -24.94
N ALA A 394 -24.46 -17.01 -23.76
CA ALA A 394 -25.91 -16.99 -23.58
C ALA A 394 -26.60 -15.75 -24.17
N GLN A 395 -25.87 -14.64 -24.32
CA GLN A 395 -26.36 -13.43 -25.00
C GLN A 395 -26.53 -13.65 -26.52
N LEU A 396 -25.82 -14.62 -27.08
CA LEU A 396 -25.79 -14.91 -28.50
C LEU A 396 -26.68 -16.12 -28.89
N SER A 397 -27.05 -16.98 -27.93
CA SER A 397 -27.79 -18.21 -28.15
C SER A 397 -29.08 -18.24 -27.32
N SER A 398 -30.22 -18.52 -27.96
CA SER A 398 -31.53 -18.66 -27.31
C SER A 398 -31.79 -20.05 -26.71
N ASP A 399 -31.11 -21.10 -27.19
CA ASP A 399 -31.29 -22.49 -26.77
C ASP A 399 -30.08 -22.96 -25.92
N LEU A 400 -30.25 -22.91 -24.61
CA LEU A 400 -29.29 -23.43 -23.65
C LEU A 400 -29.83 -24.71 -23.01
N ASP A 401 -28.94 -25.69 -22.84
CA ASP A 401 -29.29 -26.90 -22.10
C ASP A 401 -29.57 -26.63 -20.62
N PRO A 402 -30.28 -27.52 -19.91
CA PRO A 402 -30.68 -27.29 -18.51
C PRO A 402 -29.49 -27.11 -17.52
N GLU A 403 -28.37 -27.79 -17.79
CA GLU A 403 -27.18 -27.72 -16.90
C GLU A 403 -26.49 -26.38 -17.07
N THR A 404 -26.31 -25.92 -18.30
CA THR A 404 -25.76 -24.56 -18.58
C THR A 404 -26.67 -23.48 -17.99
N LYS A 405 -27.99 -23.60 -18.08
CA LYS A 405 -28.93 -22.68 -17.42
C LYS A 405 -28.71 -22.63 -15.90
N LYS A 406 -28.55 -23.80 -15.26
CA LYS A 406 -28.31 -23.90 -13.82
C LYS A 406 -27.00 -23.23 -13.43
N GLN A 407 -25.93 -23.44 -14.20
CA GLN A 407 -24.61 -22.78 -13.93
C GLN A 407 -24.71 -21.27 -14.08
N ILE A 408 -25.43 -20.77 -15.09
CA ILE A 408 -25.65 -19.33 -15.28
C ILE A 408 -26.46 -18.75 -14.12
N ASP A 409 -27.49 -19.41 -13.66
CA ASP A 409 -28.33 -18.95 -12.54
C ASP A 409 -27.52 -18.89 -11.25
N LEU A 410 -26.73 -19.92 -10.93
CA LEU A 410 -25.82 -19.93 -9.79
C LEU A 410 -24.78 -18.80 -9.89
N GLY A 411 -24.19 -18.61 -11.07
CA GLY A 411 -23.21 -17.54 -11.31
C GLY A 411 -23.81 -16.15 -11.14
N ARG A 412 -25.05 -15.91 -11.56
CA ARG A 412 -25.78 -14.64 -11.33
C ARG A 412 -26.03 -14.38 -9.86
N ARG A 413 -26.49 -15.41 -9.12
CA ARG A 413 -26.69 -15.32 -7.66
C ARG A 413 -25.38 -15.03 -6.94
N MET A 414 -24.31 -15.72 -7.32
CA MET A 414 -22.98 -15.49 -6.76
C MET A 414 -22.46 -14.10 -7.09
N THR A 415 -22.67 -13.60 -8.31
CA THR A 415 -22.30 -12.22 -8.68
C THR A 415 -23.03 -11.21 -7.81
N GLU A 416 -24.33 -11.41 -7.56
CA GLU A 416 -25.11 -10.51 -6.69
C GLU A 416 -24.64 -10.59 -5.24
N LEU A 417 -24.34 -11.80 -4.74
CA LEU A 417 -23.77 -11.99 -3.42
C LEU A 417 -22.46 -11.24 -3.22
N LEU A 418 -21.54 -11.35 -4.20
CA LEU A 418 -20.19 -10.78 -4.11
C LEU A 418 -20.16 -9.26 -4.22
N LYS A 419 -21.25 -8.61 -4.63
CA LYS A 419 -21.35 -7.15 -4.53
C LYS A 419 -21.29 -6.72 -3.07
N GLN A 420 -20.59 -5.63 -2.82
CA GLN A 420 -20.40 -5.08 -1.47
C GLN A 420 -20.28 -3.55 -1.53
N GLY A 421 -20.92 -2.87 -0.58
CA GLY A 421 -20.83 -1.41 -0.46
C GLY A 421 -19.45 -0.97 0.03
N GLN A 422 -19.11 0.28 -0.21
CA GLN A 422 -17.91 0.91 0.37
C GLN A 422 -18.05 1.05 1.88
N TYR A 423 -16.94 0.96 2.59
CA TYR A 423 -16.84 1.14 4.04
C TYR A 423 -17.70 0.15 4.85
N SER A 424 -17.87 -1.03 4.29
CA SER A 424 -18.67 -2.09 4.87
C SER A 424 -17.93 -3.43 4.79
N PRO A 425 -16.70 -3.53 5.35
CA PRO A 425 -15.98 -4.78 5.39
C PRO A 425 -16.76 -5.82 6.21
N MET A 426 -16.68 -7.09 5.80
CA MET A 426 -17.36 -8.22 6.41
C MET A 426 -16.35 -9.13 7.10
N SER A 427 -16.69 -9.64 8.27
CA SER A 427 -15.85 -10.61 9.00
C SER A 427 -15.67 -11.91 8.20
N VAL A 428 -14.57 -12.62 8.42
CA VAL A 428 -14.25 -13.82 7.62
C VAL A 428 -15.23 -14.97 7.89
N GLU A 429 -15.73 -15.11 9.11
CA GLU A 429 -16.73 -16.12 9.48
C GLU A 429 -18.06 -15.90 8.75
N ASP A 430 -18.49 -14.64 8.63
CA ASP A 430 -19.69 -14.26 7.88
C ASP A 430 -19.53 -14.52 6.39
N GLN A 431 -18.35 -14.17 5.83
CA GLN A 431 -18.01 -14.46 4.44
C GLN A 431 -18.06 -15.97 4.16
N VAL A 432 -17.47 -16.80 5.03
CA VAL A 432 -17.46 -18.26 4.90
C VAL A 432 -18.88 -18.81 4.94
N ALA A 433 -19.68 -18.39 5.92
CA ALA A 433 -21.05 -18.88 6.10
C ALA A 433 -21.94 -18.57 4.87
N ILE A 434 -21.89 -17.33 4.38
CA ILE A 434 -22.76 -16.93 3.27
C ILE A 434 -22.29 -17.48 1.91
N ILE A 435 -20.96 -17.55 1.67
CA ILE A 435 -20.43 -18.18 0.45
C ILE A 435 -20.78 -19.67 0.43
N TYR A 436 -20.67 -20.36 1.58
CA TYR A 436 -21.09 -21.76 1.69
C TYR A 436 -22.56 -21.95 1.33
N ALA A 437 -23.43 -21.12 1.90
CA ALA A 437 -24.88 -21.21 1.70
C ALA A 437 -25.26 -21.02 0.21
N VAL A 438 -24.68 -20.04 -0.48
CA VAL A 438 -24.97 -19.79 -1.89
C VAL A 438 -24.32 -20.83 -2.81
N SER A 439 -23.06 -21.20 -2.54
CA SER A 439 -22.34 -22.21 -3.35
C SER A 439 -22.98 -23.61 -3.28
N ASN A 440 -23.67 -23.94 -2.18
CA ASN A 440 -24.39 -25.19 -2.02
C ASN A 440 -25.91 -25.06 -2.33
N GLU A 441 -26.28 -24.04 -3.09
CA GLU A 441 -27.61 -23.85 -3.67
C GLU A 441 -28.78 -23.62 -2.66
N TYR A 442 -28.46 -23.37 -1.37
CA TYR A 442 -29.50 -23.08 -0.37
C TYR A 442 -30.29 -21.81 -0.67
N PHE A 443 -29.71 -20.88 -1.45
CA PHE A 443 -30.35 -19.63 -1.83
C PHE A 443 -31.13 -19.69 -3.17
N ASN A 444 -31.31 -20.88 -3.76
CA ASN A 444 -32.03 -21.04 -5.04
C ASN A 444 -33.50 -20.64 -4.98
N LYS A 445 -34.12 -20.66 -3.78
CA LYS A 445 -35.52 -20.22 -3.61
C LYS A 445 -35.71 -18.70 -3.67
N PHE A 446 -34.64 -17.92 -3.51
CA PHE A 446 -34.72 -16.46 -3.57
C PHE A 446 -34.47 -15.97 -5.00
N GLU A 447 -35.20 -14.94 -5.42
CA GLU A 447 -34.89 -14.25 -6.66
C GLU A 447 -33.54 -13.57 -6.60
N VAL A 448 -32.82 -13.41 -7.74
CA VAL A 448 -31.46 -12.85 -7.80
C VAL A 448 -31.40 -11.46 -7.17
N ASN A 449 -32.41 -10.63 -7.38
CA ASN A 449 -32.51 -9.28 -6.81
C ASN A 449 -32.75 -9.27 -5.29
N ALA A 450 -33.23 -10.37 -4.72
CA ALA A 450 -33.49 -10.52 -3.29
C ALA A 450 -32.29 -11.11 -2.52
N ILE A 451 -31.20 -11.51 -3.19
CA ILE A 451 -30.04 -12.16 -2.58
C ILE A 451 -29.42 -11.29 -1.47
N LYS A 452 -29.37 -9.97 -1.66
CA LYS A 452 -28.81 -9.06 -0.64
C LYS A 452 -29.63 -8.99 0.63
N GLU A 453 -30.93 -9.00 0.51
CA GLU A 453 -31.81 -9.02 1.68
C GLU A 453 -31.76 -10.40 2.38
N ALA A 454 -31.73 -11.48 1.60
CA ALA A 454 -31.57 -12.83 2.12
C ALA A 454 -30.21 -13.03 2.82
N GLU A 455 -29.12 -12.46 2.28
CA GLU A 455 -27.80 -12.42 2.93
C GLU A 455 -27.89 -11.82 4.32
N LYS A 456 -28.49 -10.63 4.45
CA LYS A 456 -28.65 -9.95 5.73
C LYS A 456 -29.45 -10.79 6.72
N GLN A 457 -30.62 -11.32 6.30
CA GLN A 457 -31.45 -12.16 7.15
C GLN A 457 -30.73 -13.44 7.59
N PHE A 458 -29.97 -14.07 6.70
CA PHE A 458 -29.19 -15.26 7.03
C PHE A 458 -28.09 -14.95 8.05
N LEU A 459 -27.36 -13.87 7.88
CA LEU A 459 -26.30 -13.48 8.83
C LEU A 459 -26.90 -13.10 10.19
N ASP A 460 -28.00 -12.36 10.23
CA ASP A 460 -28.73 -12.07 11.49
C ASP A 460 -29.17 -13.36 12.21
N PHE A 461 -29.67 -14.35 11.44
CA PHE A 461 -30.02 -15.67 11.96
C PHE A 461 -28.78 -16.39 12.54
N MET A 462 -27.65 -16.38 11.80
CA MET A 462 -26.41 -17.02 12.23
C MET A 462 -25.85 -16.39 13.52
N HIS A 463 -25.79 -15.08 13.59
CA HIS A 463 -25.32 -14.37 14.80
C HIS A 463 -26.23 -14.62 16.01
N LYS A 464 -27.54 -14.73 15.81
CA LYS A 464 -28.51 -14.97 16.89
C LYS A 464 -28.48 -16.42 17.40
N ASN A 465 -28.40 -17.39 16.50
CA ASN A 465 -28.67 -18.80 16.80
C ASN A 465 -27.44 -19.71 16.74
N LYS A 466 -26.37 -19.30 16.02
CA LYS A 466 -25.20 -20.15 15.69
C LYS A 466 -23.87 -19.44 16.00
N LYS A 467 -23.85 -18.55 16.98
CA LYS A 467 -22.66 -17.74 17.31
C LYS A 467 -21.43 -18.60 17.62
N ILE A 468 -21.58 -19.70 18.34
CA ILE A 468 -20.47 -20.62 18.66
C ILE A 468 -19.85 -21.21 17.38
N LEU A 469 -20.66 -21.52 16.37
CA LEU A 469 -20.18 -22.01 15.07
C LEU A 469 -19.38 -20.92 14.34
N LEU A 470 -19.87 -19.69 14.32
CA LEU A 470 -19.14 -18.54 13.74
C LEU A 470 -17.80 -18.34 14.46
N ASP A 471 -17.76 -18.38 15.79
CA ASP A 471 -16.52 -18.23 16.57
C ASP A 471 -15.47 -19.32 16.24
N LYS A 472 -15.90 -20.56 15.99
CA LYS A 472 -15.00 -21.65 15.54
C LYS A 472 -14.44 -21.35 14.14
N ILE A 473 -15.30 -20.92 13.21
CA ILE A 473 -14.92 -20.56 11.85
C ILE A 473 -13.91 -19.38 11.86
N ALA A 474 -14.15 -18.36 12.67
CA ALA A 474 -13.27 -17.21 12.85
C ALA A 474 -11.86 -17.62 13.31
N LYS A 475 -11.77 -18.64 14.18
CA LYS A 475 -10.48 -19.21 14.62
C LYS A 475 -9.78 -20.08 13.56
N GLY A 476 -10.40 -20.28 12.41
CA GLY A 476 -9.85 -21.12 11.33
C GLY A 476 -10.10 -22.62 11.54
N GLU A 477 -10.96 -23.01 12.44
CA GLU A 477 -11.35 -24.41 12.67
C GLU A 477 -12.26 -24.90 11.54
N TRP A 478 -12.02 -26.11 11.04
CA TRP A 478 -12.85 -26.75 10.03
C TRP A 478 -12.66 -28.26 10.06
N ASP A 479 -13.75 -28.97 10.31
CA ASP A 479 -13.87 -30.42 10.30
C ASP A 479 -15.27 -30.83 9.78
N GLU A 480 -15.55 -32.12 9.76
CA GLU A 480 -16.84 -32.66 9.31
C GLU A 480 -18.00 -32.24 10.21
N VAL A 481 -17.73 -32.00 11.51
CA VAL A 481 -18.75 -31.57 12.47
C VAL A 481 -19.17 -30.13 12.17
N ILE A 482 -18.19 -29.25 12.01
CA ILE A 482 -18.41 -27.81 11.66
C ILE A 482 -19.16 -27.71 10.33
N GLU A 483 -18.76 -28.50 9.32
CA GLU A 483 -19.42 -28.50 8.02
C GLU A 483 -20.88 -29.01 8.14
N SER A 484 -21.13 -30.06 8.93
CA SER A 484 -22.47 -30.57 9.20
C SER A 484 -23.33 -29.57 9.98
N GLU A 485 -22.75 -28.90 11.01
CA GLU A 485 -23.43 -27.83 11.75
C GLU A 485 -23.82 -26.66 10.83
N LEU A 486 -22.92 -26.25 9.91
CA LEU A 486 -23.19 -25.18 8.94
C LEU A 486 -24.28 -25.58 7.93
N LYS A 487 -24.23 -26.83 7.44
CA LYS A 487 -25.28 -27.40 6.60
C LYS A 487 -26.64 -27.35 7.29
N SER A 488 -26.71 -27.84 8.54
CA SER A 488 -27.95 -27.84 9.32
C SER A 488 -28.47 -26.42 9.56
N ALA A 489 -27.57 -25.45 9.78
CA ALA A 489 -27.97 -24.05 9.94
C ALA A 489 -28.58 -23.47 8.65
N CYS A 490 -28.01 -23.80 7.47
CA CYS A 490 -28.59 -23.42 6.19
C CYS A 490 -29.97 -24.04 5.99
N GLU A 491 -30.16 -25.34 6.30
CA GLU A 491 -31.45 -26.03 6.19
C GLU A 491 -32.50 -25.46 7.15
N GLU A 492 -32.10 -25.05 8.35
CA GLU A 492 -32.97 -24.43 9.36
C GLU A 492 -33.43 -23.04 8.91
N PHE A 493 -32.54 -22.25 8.33
CA PHE A 493 -32.87 -20.91 7.80
C PHE A 493 -33.86 -20.96 6.63
N ILE A 494 -33.79 -22.01 5.82
CA ILE A 494 -34.62 -22.15 4.62
C ILE A 494 -36.07 -22.63 4.95
N LYS A 495 -36.25 -23.32 6.06
CA LYS A 495 -37.59 -23.78 6.49
C LYS A 495 -38.47 -22.62 6.92
#